data_f0d970312ac8e23606b2848d23968847
#
_entry.id   f0d970312ac8e23606b2848d23968847
#
_cell.length_a   1.000
_cell.length_b   1.000
_cell.length_c   1.000
_cell.angle_alpha   90.00
_cell.angle_beta   90.00
_cell.angle_gamma   90.00
#
_symmetry.space_group_name_H-M   'P 1'
#
loop_
_entity.id
_entity.type
_entity.pdbx_description
1 polymer ?
#
loop_
_entity_poly.entity_id
_entity_poly.type
_entity_poly.pdbx_seq_one_letter_code
_entity_poly.pdbx_strand_id
1 'polypeptide(L)'
;MGRRGLPARLGGAALLLALLPLGAVAVAMREEPAPDSPPVQVLPLPTAAPVPASDQDDSRLAEPLGSGEVWSPTPGTAWQWQLQGDVDLSVDVPVYDLDGFTTSRQTVAALRGAGRHSICYLNMGAWEDWRQDASRFPSQVLGAGNGWPGERWLDVRRLDALAPILSERIAMCQAKGFDAVEPDNIDGYAQDTGFPLTPADQLRFNRWLAEEAHRQGMSIALKNDLDQVPDLVDIFDFAINEQCFEFSECERLLPFVRAGKAVLHVEYDVPAEDFCGRVPLGFSSMQKRLDLGAWRRGC
;
A
#
# COMPACT_ATOMS: atom_id res chain seq x y z
N MET A 1 30.90 -9.01 1.19
CA MET A 1 30.93 -10.40 0.69
C MET A 1 29.65 -10.58 -0.11
N GLY A 2 29.77 -10.79 -1.42
CA GLY A 2 28.67 -10.69 -2.35
C GLY A 2 27.57 -11.75 -2.13
N ARG A 3 26.35 -11.29 -2.05
CA ARG A 3 25.14 -12.13 -2.11
C ARG A 3 25.04 -12.68 -3.55
N ARG A 4 25.06 -14.00 -3.68
CA ARG A 4 24.86 -14.70 -4.95
C ARG A 4 23.37 -14.72 -5.25
N GLY A 5 22.96 -14.14 -6.38
CA GLY A 5 21.62 -14.26 -6.92
C GLY A 5 21.25 -15.73 -7.15
N LEU A 6 19.99 -16.06 -6.88
CA LEU A 6 19.39 -17.37 -7.18
C LEU A 6 19.40 -17.59 -8.71
N PRO A 7 19.74 -18.80 -9.19
CA PRO A 7 19.66 -19.10 -10.61
C PRO A 7 18.20 -19.38 -11.03
N ALA A 8 17.75 -18.65 -12.06
CA ALA A 8 16.52 -18.93 -12.77
C ALA A 8 16.55 -20.36 -13.34
N ARG A 9 15.64 -21.21 -12.94
CA ARG A 9 15.40 -22.50 -13.60
C ARG A 9 14.55 -22.29 -14.85
N LEU A 10 15.19 -22.29 -16.00
CA LEU A 10 14.58 -22.46 -17.31
C LEU A 10 14.17 -23.92 -17.49
N GLY A 11 12.87 -24.19 -17.43
CA GLY A 11 12.25 -25.42 -17.88
C GLY A 11 11.60 -25.21 -19.25
N GLY A 12 12.33 -25.49 -20.33
CA GLY A 12 11.80 -25.46 -21.68
C GLY A 12 10.90 -26.67 -21.97
N ALA A 13 9.67 -26.40 -22.40
CA ALA A 13 8.88 -27.35 -23.17
C ALA A 13 8.44 -26.67 -24.47
N ALA A 14 9.15 -26.95 -25.54
CA ALA A 14 8.77 -26.52 -26.87
C ALA A 14 7.56 -27.37 -27.32
N LEU A 15 6.42 -26.74 -27.52
CA LEU A 15 5.28 -27.38 -28.22
C LEU A 15 5.16 -26.71 -29.60
N LEU A 16 5.54 -27.49 -30.63
CA LEU A 16 5.32 -27.14 -32.03
C LEU A 16 3.81 -27.28 -32.32
N LEU A 17 3.14 -26.17 -32.61
CA LEU A 17 1.80 -26.18 -33.20
C LEU A 17 1.87 -25.66 -34.63
N ALA A 18 1.42 -26.55 -35.53
CA ALA A 18 1.35 -26.32 -36.96
C ALA A 18 0.36 -25.23 -37.33
N LEU A 19 0.80 -24.32 -38.19
CA LEU A 19 -0.01 -23.26 -38.82
C LEU A 19 -0.85 -23.90 -39.96
N LEU A 20 -2.17 -23.76 -39.87
CA LEU A 20 -3.10 -23.90 -40.99
C LEU A 20 -3.70 -22.48 -41.27
N PRO A 21 -3.82 -22.08 -42.54
CA PRO A 21 -4.37 -20.76 -42.86
C PRO A 21 -5.91 -20.82 -42.92
N LEU A 22 -6.58 -20.04 -42.09
CA LEU A 22 -8.01 -19.77 -42.21
C LEU A 22 -8.21 -18.45 -42.98
N GLY A 23 -8.91 -18.56 -44.09
CA GLY A 23 -9.27 -17.44 -44.94
C GLY A 23 -10.16 -16.42 -44.27
N ALA A 24 -9.81 -15.16 -44.45
CA ALA A 24 -10.62 -14.02 -44.03
C ALA A 24 -11.85 -13.86 -44.90
N VAL A 25 -13.04 -14.02 -44.37
CA VAL A 25 -14.30 -13.56 -44.94
C VAL A 25 -14.60 -12.18 -44.33
N ALA A 26 -14.41 -11.11 -45.11
CA ALA A 26 -14.81 -9.78 -44.73
C ALA A 26 -16.32 -9.64 -44.89
N VAL A 27 -17.04 -9.54 -43.78
CA VAL A 27 -18.44 -9.12 -43.77
C VAL A 27 -18.45 -7.61 -43.59
N ALA A 28 -18.83 -6.90 -44.67
CA ALA A 28 -19.07 -5.45 -44.65
C ALA A 28 -20.39 -5.18 -43.89
N MET A 29 -20.28 -4.67 -42.68
CA MET A 29 -21.43 -4.09 -41.99
C MET A 29 -21.67 -2.68 -42.51
N ARG A 30 -22.86 -2.47 -43.10
CA ARG A 30 -23.39 -1.13 -43.43
C ARG A 30 -23.85 -0.50 -42.12
N GLU A 31 -23.28 0.64 -41.74
CA GLU A 31 -23.83 1.52 -40.72
C GLU A 31 -25.10 2.21 -41.23
N GLU A 32 -26.20 1.99 -40.56
CA GLU A 32 -27.41 2.80 -40.73
C GLU A 32 -27.24 4.09 -39.90
N PRO A 33 -27.65 5.26 -40.48
CA PRO A 33 -27.58 6.53 -39.76
C PRO A 33 -28.63 6.55 -38.62
N ALA A 34 -28.18 6.99 -37.42
CA ALA A 34 -29.05 7.18 -36.25
C ALA A 34 -30.10 8.27 -36.52
N PRO A 35 -31.34 8.11 -36.00
CA PRO A 35 -32.39 9.10 -36.15
C PRO A 35 -32.08 10.37 -35.34
N ASP A 36 -32.40 11.53 -35.99
CA ASP A 36 -32.26 12.88 -35.43
C ASP A 36 -33.02 13.01 -34.09
N SER A 37 -32.29 13.42 -33.07
CA SER A 37 -32.88 13.75 -31.76
C SER A 37 -33.56 15.10 -31.80
N PRO A 38 -34.76 15.26 -31.22
CA PRO A 38 -35.44 16.55 -31.19
C PRO A 38 -34.71 17.57 -30.29
N PRO A 39 -34.85 18.88 -30.57
CA PRO A 39 -34.15 19.93 -29.83
C PRO A 39 -34.61 20.00 -28.37
N VAL A 40 -33.62 20.04 -27.46
CA VAL A 40 -33.82 20.21 -26.01
C VAL A 40 -34.33 21.62 -25.74
N GLN A 41 -35.56 21.76 -25.24
CA GLN A 41 -36.09 23.02 -24.74
C GLN A 41 -35.42 23.36 -23.39
N VAL A 42 -34.65 24.46 -23.40
CA VAL A 42 -34.07 25.04 -22.19
C VAL A 42 -35.15 25.87 -21.49
N LEU A 43 -35.66 25.38 -20.37
CA LEU A 43 -36.53 26.16 -19.49
C LEU A 43 -35.70 27.18 -18.69
N PRO A 44 -36.16 28.43 -18.53
CA PRO A 44 -35.46 29.44 -17.75
C PRO A 44 -35.44 29.05 -16.26
N LEU A 45 -34.25 29.22 -15.63
CA LEU A 45 -34.05 29.03 -14.18
C LEU A 45 -34.90 30.04 -13.41
N PRO A 46 -35.56 29.62 -12.28
CA PRO A 46 -36.25 30.54 -11.40
C PRO A 46 -35.26 31.49 -10.71
N THR A 47 -35.60 32.79 -10.74
CA THR A 47 -34.86 33.85 -10.05
C THR A 47 -34.90 33.61 -8.52
N ALA A 48 -33.74 33.44 -7.91
CA ALA A 48 -33.63 33.28 -6.46
C ALA A 48 -34.01 34.58 -5.75
N ALA A 49 -34.90 34.47 -4.77
CA ALA A 49 -35.23 35.57 -3.85
C ALA A 49 -34.03 35.85 -2.93
N PRO A 50 -33.85 37.11 -2.47
CA PRO A 50 -32.74 37.46 -1.59
C PRO A 50 -32.98 36.82 -0.19
N VAL A 51 -31.95 36.09 0.27
CA VAL A 51 -31.90 35.56 1.65
C VAL A 51 -31.52 36.72 2.60
N PRO A 52 -32.23 36.91 3.71
CA PRO A 52 -31.84 37.92 4.69
C PRO A 52 -30.51 37.56 5.35
N ALA A 53 -29.64 38.54 5.46
CA ALA A 53 -28.39 38.44 6.19
C ALA A 53 -28.70 38.18 7.68
N SER A 54 -28.33 37.03 8.20
CA SER A 54 -28.23 36.78 9.63
C SER A 54 -26.81 37.02 10.06
N ASP A 55 -26.60 38.10 10.82
CA ASP A 55 -25.42 38.30 11.64
C ASP A 55 -25.30 37.14 12.63
N GLN A 56 -24.45 36.19 12.32
CA GLN A 56 -23.94 35.25 13.31
C GLN A 56 -22.42 35.33 13.27
N ASP A 57 -21.93 35.83 14.39
CA ASP A 57 -20.56 35.88 14.84
C ASP A 57 -19.84 34.53 14.61
N ASP A 58 -19.13 34.44 13.50
CA ASP A 58 -18.36 33.26 13.12
C ASP A 58 -16.91 33.36 13.60
N SER A 59 -16.76 33.74 14.88
CA SER A 59 -15.48 33.67 15.59
C SER A 59 -15.23 32.33 16.28
N ARG A 60 -15.80 31.25 15.77
CA ARG A 60 -15.27 29.91 16.07
C ARG A 60 -14.09 29.67 15.16
N LEU A 61 -12.94 30.18 15.59
CA LEU A 61 -11.64 29.68 15.20
C LEU A 61 -11.72 28.15 15.25
N ALA A 62 -11.48 27.48 14.12
CA ALA A 62 -11.33 26.05 14.08
C ALA A 62 -10.32 25.68 15.16
N GLU A 63 -10.80 25.02 16.22
CA GLU A 63 -9.89 24.40 17.18
C GLU A 63 -8.96 23.49 16.39
N PRO A 64 -7.63 23.56 16.59
CA PRO A 64 -6.73 22.60 15.98
C PRO A 64 -7.24 21.22 16.40
N LEU A 65 -7.45 20.33 15.41
CA LEU A 65 -7.81 18.94 15.63
C LEU A 65 -6.94 18.45 16.78
N GLY A 66 -7.57 18.07 17.89
CA GLY A 66 -6.92 17.80 19.15
C GLY A 66 -5.71 16.89 18.93
N SER A 67 -4.67 17.08 19.72
CA SER A 67 -3.52 16.21 19.90
C SER A 67 -3.96 14.85 20.49
N GLY A 68 -4.87 14.16 19.80
CA GLY A 68 -5.17 12.77 20.02
C GLY A 68 -3.94 11.98 19.55
N GLU A 69 -3.39 11.20 20.44
CA GLU A 69 -2.31 10.27 20.15
C GLU A 69 -2.70 9.46 18.89
N VAL A 70 -1.88 9.53 17.85
CA VAL A 70 -2.10 8.78 16.60
C VAL A 70 -2.03 7.30 16.96
N TRP A 71 -3.06 6.53 16.60
CA TRP A 71 -3.10 5.11 16.89
C TRP A 71 -1.95 4.36 16.20
N SER A 72 -1.34 3.43 16.89
CA SER A 72 -0.44 2.42 16.33
C SER A 72 -0.65 1.07 17.02
N PRO A 73 -0.35 -0.07 16.35
CA PRO A 73 -0.46 -1.38 16.97
C PRO A 73 0.56 -1.54 18.10
N THR A 74 0.19 -2.31 19.13
CA THR A 74 1.09 -2.70 20.22
C THR A 74 1.76 -4.05 19.95
N PRO A 75 2.94 -4.35 20.54
CA PRO A 75 3.59 -5.65 20.40
C PRO A 75 2.65 -6.82 20.73
N GLY A 76 2.68 -7.86 19.88
CA GLY A 76 1.84 -9.05 20.03
C GLY A 76 0.39 -8.88 19.54
N THR A 77 0.02 -7.74 18.96
CA THR A 77 -1.33 -7.53 18.40
C THR A 77 -1.61 -8.47 17.24
N ALA A 78 -2.67 -9.27 17.32
CA ALA A 78 -3.10 -10.13 16.21
C ALA A 78 -3.62 -9.25 15.04
N TRP A 79 -3.33 -9.68 13.81
CA TRP A 79 -3.69 -8.91 12.63
C TRP A 79 -4.02 -9.78 11.43
N GLN A 80 -4.73 -9.23 10.46
CA GLN A 80 -4.98 -9.81 9.15
C GLN A 80 -4.35 -8.95 8.08
N TRP A 81 -3.63 -9.55 7.15
CA TRP A 81 -3.13 -8.91 5.95
C TRP A 81 -3.85 -9.47 4.73
N GLN A 82 -4.67 -8.66 4.10
CA GLN A 82 -5.44 -9.12 2.94
C GLN A 82 -5.47 -8.04 1.85
N LEU A 83 -4.71 -8.26 0.79
CA LEU A 83 -4.58 -7.31 -0.33
C LEU A 83 -5.38 -7.75 -1.56
N GLN A 84 -5.89 -8.99 -1.58
CA GLN A 84 -6.60 -9.57 -2.72
C GLN A 84 -7.98 -10.10 -2.32
N GLY A 85 -8.93 -9.97 -3.29
CA GLY A 85 -10.30 -10.47 -3.13
C GLY A 85 -11.18 -9.63 -2.21
N ASP A 86 -12.40 -10.09 -1.98
CA ASP A 86 -13.32 -9.44 -1.04
C ASP A 86 -12.81 -9.59 0.39
N VAL A 87 -12.79 -8.50 1.14
CA VAL A 87 -12.27 -8.48 2.51
C VAL A 87 -13.12 -9.39 3.41
N ASP A 88 -12.47 -10.37 4.02
CA ASP A 88 -13.11 -11.27 4.98
C ASP A 88 -13.19 -10.62 6.38
N LEU A 89 -14.30 -9.98 6.66
CA LEU A 89 -14.57 -9.33 7.95
C LEU A 89 -14.87 -10.31 9.09
N SER A 90 -14.97 -11.63 8.81
CA SER A 90 -15.23 -12.66 9.82
C SER A 90 -13.98 -13.05 10.61
N VAL A 91 -12.80 -12.69 10.15
CA VAL A 91 -11.53 -12.95 10.86
C VAL A 91 -11.54 -12.14 12.17
N ASP A 92 -11.45 -12.83 13.31
CA ASP A 92 -11.53 -12.17 14.62
C ASP A 92 -10.14 -11.68 15.09
N VAL A 93 -9.76 -10.51 14.58
CA VAL A 93 -8.51 -9.81 14.93
C VAL A 93 -8.78 -8.31 15.07
N PRO A 94 -8.02 -7.60 15.92
CA PRO A 94 -8.21 -6.18 16.14
C PRO A 94 -7.68 -5.29 15.00
N VAL A 95 -6.79 -5.81 14.13
CA VAL A 95 -6.11 -5.01 13.09
C VAL A 95 -6.22 -5.68 11.73
N TYR A 96 -6.56 -4.91 10.72
CA TYR A 96 -6.60 -5.31 9.32
C TYR A 96 -5.67 -4.44 8.49
N ASP A 97 -4.84 -5.05 7.68
CA ASP A 97 -4.04 -4.37 6.66
C ASP A 97 -4.59 -4.70 5.28
N LEU A 98 -4.99 -3.66 4.55
CA LEU A 98 -5.82 -3.77 3.36
C LEU A 98 -5.33 -2.84 2.26
N ASP A 99 -5.50 -3.25 1.00
CA ASP A 99 -5.16 -2.42 -0.17
C ASP A 99 -5.93 -1.09 -0.17
N GLY A 100 -5.18 0.01 -0.17
CA GLY A 100 -5.73 1.35 -0.05
C GLY A 100 -6.61 1.78 -1.22
N PHE A 101 -6.34 1.31 -2.44
CA PHE A 101 -7.11 1.67 -3.63
C PHE A 101 -8.43 0.92 -3.72
N THR A 102 -8.41 -0.40 -3.52
CA THR A 102 -9.57 -1.27 -3.72
C THR A 102 -10.51 -1.32 -2.53
N THR A 103 -9.99 -1.12 -1.30
CA THR A 103 -10.83 -1.12 -0.10
C THR A 103 -11.73 0.11 -0.04
N SER A 104 -13.03 -0.14 0.16
CA SER A 104 -14.03 0.93 0.21
C SER A 104 -14.03 1.65 1.57
N ARG A 105 -14.44 2.93 1.58
CA ARG A 105 -14.74 3.65 2.84
C ARG A 105 -15.75 2.90 3.72
N GLN A 106 -16.71 2.21 3.12
CA GLN A 106 -17.72 1.45 3.86
C GLN A 106 -17.09 0.27 4.61
N THR A 107 -16.15 -0.44 3.99
CA THR A 107 -15.40 -1.54 4.63
C THR A 107 -14.60 -1.02 5.82
N VAL A 108 -13.87 0.09 5.66
CA VAL A 108 -13.11 0.72 6.74
C VAL A 108 -14.02 1.17 7.88
N ALA A 109 -15.17 1.79 7.55
CA ALA A 109 -16.17 2.20 8.55
C ALA A 109 -16.77 1.00 9.29
N ALA A 110 -16.98 -0.14 8.62
CA ALA A 110 -17.47 -1.36 9.26
C ALA A 110 -16.47 -1.94 10.25
N LEU A 111 -15.17 -1.96 9.89
CA LEU A 111 -14.09 -2.36 10.81
C LEU A 111 -14.05 -1.46 12.04
N ARG A 112 -14.05 -0.15 11.84
CA ARG A 112 -14.06 0.83 12.94
C ARG A 112 -15.31 0.68 13.82
N GLY A 113 -16.49 0.48 13.23
CA GLY A 113 -17.74 0.23 13.95
C GLY A 113 -17.71 -1.05 14.79
N ALA A 114 -16.89 -2.01 14.42
CA ALA A 114 -16.59 -3.24 15.17
C ALA A 114 -15.45 -3.09 16.20
N GLY A 115 -14.93 -1.87 16.40
CA GLY A 115 -13.80 -1.61 17.30
C GLY A 115 -12.45 -2.10 16.77
N ARG A 116 -12.32 -2.28 15.46
CA ARG A 116 -11.09 -2.74 14.78
C ARG A 116 -10.39 -1.58 14.10
N HIS A 117 -9.09 -1.66 14.00
CA HIS A 117 -8.23 -0.71 13.30
C HIS A 117 -7.85 -1.20 11.91
N SER A 118 -7.51 -0.27 11.03
CA SER A 118 -7.13 -0.58 9.66
C SER A 118 -5.86 0.13 9.24
N ILE A 119 -4.96 -0.63 8.62
CA ILE A 119 -3.72 -0.17 8.00
C ILE A 119 -3.97 -0.11 6.49
N CYS A 120 -3.51 0.93 5.84
CA CYS A 120 -3.65 1.16 4.41
C CYS A 120 -2.38 0.76 3.68
N TYR A 121 -2.39 -0.37 2.99
CA TYR A 121 -1.32 -0.75 2.09
C TYR A 121 -1.27 0.15 0.85
N LEU A 122 -0.11 0.69 0.56
CA LEU A 122 0.21 1.48 -0.62
C LEU A 122 1.59 1.11 -1.15
N ASN A 123 1.70 0.80 -2.42
CA ASN A 123 3.01 0.70 -3.03
C ASN A 123 3.59 2.11 -3.21
N MET A 124 4.63 2.46 -2.44
CA MET A 124 5.22 3.80 -2.40
C MET A 124 6.61 3.86 -3.04
N GLY A 125 7.31 2.73 -3.12
CA GLY A 125 8.63 2.63 -3.75
C GLY A 125 8.60 2.00 -5.14
N ALA A 126 7.45 1.49 -5.60
CA ALA A 126 7.27 1.03 -6.95
C ALA A 126 5.96 1.56 -7.58
N TRP A 127 5.99 1.69 -8.89
CA TRP A 127 4.86 2.05 -9.74
C TRP A 127 4.12 0.79 -10.17
N GLU A 128 2.78 0.88 -10.23
CA GLU A 128 1.89 -0.20 -10.65
C GLU A 128 1.06 0.30 -11.82
N ASP A 129 1.09 -0.40 -12.97
CA ASP A 129 0.47 0.06 -14.23
C ASP A 129 -1.06 0.10 -14.20
N TRP A 130 -1.68 -0.63 -13.27
CA TRP A 130 -3.14 -0.73 -13.11
C TRP A 130 -3.75 0.29 -12.15
N ARG A 131 -2.93 1.07 -11.42
CA ARG A 131 -3.46 2.09 -10.49
C ARG A 131 -4.03 3.28 -11.24
N GLN A 132 -5.09 3.86 -10.68
CA GLN A 132 -5.79 5.00 -11.30
C GLN A 132 -4.88 6.21 -11.53
N ASP A 133 -3.85 6.37 -10.74
CA ASP A 133 -2.88 7.45 -10.80
C ASP A 133 -1.60 7.10 -11.58
N ALA A 134 -1.51 5.91 -12.18
CA ALA A 134 -0.32 5.43 -12.88
C ALA A 134 0.18 6.41 -13.96
N SER A 135 -0.73 7.04 -14.70
CA SER A 135 -0.38 7.98 -15.77
C SER A 135 0.20 9.32 -15.29
N ARG A 136 0.15 9.60 -13.98
CA ARG A 136 0.71 10.82 -13.38
C ARG A 136 2.21 10.72 -13.13
N PHE A 137 2.76 9.52 -13.08
CA PHE A 137 4.18 9.31 -12.87
C PHE A 137 4.97 9.60 -14.15
N PRO A 138 5.93 10.56 -14.12
CA PRO A 138 6.79 10.80 -15.27
C PRO A 138 7.62 9.56 -15.61
N SER A 139 7.78 9.26 -16.89
CA SER A 139 8.53 8.08 -17.34
C SER A 139 9.99 8.03 -16.83
N GLN A 140 10.58 9.19 -16.53
CA GLN A 140 11.95 9.32 -16.04
C GLN A 140 12.14 8.80 -14.62
N VAL A 141 11.06 8.64 -13.84
CA VAL A 141 11.14 8.08 -12.49
C VAL A 141 10.85 6.57 -12.45
N LEU A 142 10.54 5.94 -13.60
CA LEU A 142 10.21 4.52 -13.71
C LEU A 142 11.46 3.70 -14.05
N GLY A 143 11.90 2.88 -13.11
CA GLY A 143 13.10 2.05 -13.21
C GLY A 143 12.88 0.67 -13.80
N ALA A 144 13.67 -0.31 -13.35
CA ALA A 144 13.52 -1.72 -13.70
C ALA A 144 12.26 -2.33 -13.08
N GLY A 145 11.80 -3.47 -13.58
CA GLY A 145 10.74 -4.26 -12.93
C GLY A 145 11.23 -4.81 -11.58
N ASN A 146 10.33 -4.91 -10.61
CA ASN A 146 10.63 -5.44 -9.28
C ASN A 146 10.35 -6.94 -9.13
N GLY A 147 9.99 -7.62 -10.22
CA GLY A 147 9.65 -9.05 -10.24
C GLY A 147 8.15 -9.33 -10.31
N TRP A 148 7.30 -8.35 -10.00
CA TRP A 148 5.85 -8.47 -10.16
C TRP A 148 5.41 -7.93 -11.52
N PRO A 149 4.52 -8.65 -12.25
CA PRO A 149 4.01 -8.18 -13.54
C PRO A 149 3.30 -6.82 -13.42
N GLY A 150 3.70 -5.86 -14.25
CA GLY A 150 3.12 -4.52 -14.24
C GLY A 150 3.73 -3.55 -13.22
N GLU A 151 4.71 -3.99 -12.42
CA GLU A 151 5.39 -3.14 -11.45
C GLU A 151 6.80 -2.74 -11.88
N ARG A 152 7.19 -1.52 -11.49
CA ARG A 152 8.52 -0.97 -11.74
C ARG A 152 8.99 -0.13 -10.55
N TRP A 153 10.25 -0.28 -10.15
CA TRP A 153 10.85 0.55 -9.13
C TRP A 153 10.76 2.03 -9.45
N LEU A 154 10.63 2.86 -8.42
CA LEU A 154 10.65 4.32 -8.52
C LEU A 154 12.02 4.89 -8.18
N ASP A 155 12.42 5.97 -8.89
CA ASP A 155 13.58 6.77 -8.51
C ASP A 155 13.24 7.65 -7.29
N VAL A 156 13.40 7.09 -6.09
CA VAL A 156 13.05 7.75 -4.82
C VAL A 156 13.88 9.02 -4.53
N ARG A 157 14.93 9.30 -5.32
CA ARG A 157 15.68 10.56 -5.25
C ARG A 157 14.84 11.74 -5.77
N ARG A 158 13.84 11.46 -6.58
CA ARG A 158 13.02 12.46 -7.29
C ARG A 158 11.75 12.81 -6.48
N LEU A 159 11.93 13.20 -5.22
CA LEU A 159 10.82 13.69 -4.39
C LEU A 159 10.07 14.86 -5.03
N ASP A 160 10.74 15.69 -5.83
CA ASP A 160 10.11 16.75 -6.59
C ASP A 160 8.97 16.28 -7.50
N ALA A 161 9.13 15.09 -8.09
CA ALA A 161 8.14 14.47 -8.96
C ALA A 161 7.17 13.53 -8.21
N LEU A 162 7.66 12.83 -7.19
CA LEU A 162 6.90 11.78 -6.50
C LEU A 162 6.01 12.33 -5.38
N ALA A 163 6.48 13.32 -4.61
CA ALA A 163 5.79 13.80 -3.42
C ALA A 163 4.33 14.23 -3.67
N PRO A 164 3.98 14.98 -4.73
CA PRO A 164 2.58 15.34 -4.96
C PRO A 164 1.66 14.14 -5.16
N ILE A 165 2.14 13.07 -5.81
CA ILE A 165 1.35 11.86 -6.09
C ILE A 165 1.22 11.01 -4.82
N LEU A 166 2.35 10.78 -4.14
CA LEU A 166 2.40 9.93 -2.95
C LEU A 166 1.67 10.56 -1.75
N SER A 167 1.75 11.89 -1.59
CA SER A 167 0.95 12.61 -0.57
C SER A 167 -0.56 12.42 -0.79
N GLU A 168 -1.01 12.45 -2.04
CA GLU A 168 -2.42 12.21 -2.36
C GLU A 168 -2.84 10.76 -2.09
N ARG A 169 -1.96 9.77 -2.26
CA ARG A 169 -2.21 8.38 -1.87
C ARG A 169 -2.46 8.28 -0.36
N ILE A 170 -1.61 8.93 0.46
CA ILE A 170 -1.79 8.98 1.92
C ILE A 170 -3.10 9.70 2.27
N ALA A 171 -3.38 10.85 1.63
CA ALA A 171 -4.63 11.59 1.83
C ALA A 171 -5.87 10.76 1.47
N MET A 172 -5.79 9.93 0.44
CA MET A 172 -6.87 9.00 0.09
C MET A 172 -7.14 8.00 1.23
N CYS A 173 -6.10 7.43 1.83
CA CYS A 173 -6.24 6.52 2.97
C CYS A 173 -6.87 7.22 4.17
N GLN A 174 -6.36 8.39 4.54
CA GLN A 174 -6.92 9.22 5.61
C GLN A 174 -8.40 9.56 5.34
N ALA A 175 -8.72 10.00 4.12
CA ALA A 175 -10.09 10.30 3.72
C ALA A 175 -11.01 9.07 3.73
N LYS A 176 -10.52 7.87 3.51
CA LYS A 176 -11.27 6.60 3.66
C LYS A 176 -11.48 6.22 5.12
N GLY A 177 -10.66 6.75 6.03
CA GLY A 177 -10.74 6.54 7.46
C GLY A 177 -9.80 5.46 8.00
N PHE A 178 -8.76 5.11 7.27
CA PHE A 178 -7.69 4.25 7.79
C PHE A 178 -6.94 4.93 8.94
N ASP A 179 -6.36 4.14 9.83
CA ASP A 179 -5.65 4.61 11.01
C ASP A 179 -4.14 4.72 10.78
N ALA A 180 -3.59 3.91 9.88
CA ALA A 180 -2.16 3.81 9.59
C ALA A 180 -1.89 3.56 8.10
N VAL A 181 -0.61 3.70 7.68
CA VAL A 181 -0.12 3.40 6.33
C VAL A 181 0.96 2.33 6.37
N GLU A 182 0.88 1.35 5.48
CA GLU A 182 1.97 0.45 5.09
C GLU A 182 2.52 0.92 3.73
N PRO A 183 3.70 1.59 3.68
CA PRO A 183 4.35 1.95 2.43
C PRO A 183 5.23 0.81 1.95
N ASP A 184 4.86 0.13 0.87
CA ASP A 184 5.62 -1.00 0.34
C ASP A 184 6.76 -0.57 -0.60
N ASN A 185 7.76 -1.46 -0.77
CA ASN A 185 8.93 -1.29 -1.64
C ASN A 185 9.83 -0.09 -1.25
N ILE A 186 10.00 0.15 0.04
CA ILE A 186 10.79 1.27 0.56
C ILE A 186 12.23 0.89 0.96
N ASP A 187 12.78 -0.13 0.32
CA ASP A 187 14.16 -0.65 0.46
C ASP A 187 14.90 -0.73 -0.88
N GLY A 188 14.45 0.03 -1.88
CA GLY A 188 14.93 -0.03 -3.26
C GLY A 188 16.46 0.12 -3.42
N TYR A 189 17.14 0.81 -2.50
CA TYR A 189 18.60 0.95 -2.56
C TYR A 189 19.35 -0.41 -2.46
N ALA A 190 18.72 -1.42 -1.90
CA ALA A 190 19.26 -2.78 -1.79
C ALA A 190 18.88 -3.67 -2.99
N GLN A 191 18.12 -3.14 -3.95
CA GLN A 191 17.54 -3.85 -5.08
C GLN A 191 18.15 -3.38 -6.41
N ASP A 192 17.94 -4.17 -7.47
CA ASP A 192 18.31 -3.75 -8.84
C ASP A 192 17.19 -2.90 -9.45
N THR A 193 17.12 -1.66 -9.04
CA THR A 193 16.07 -0.72 -9.45
C THR A 193 16.30 -0.10 -10.83
N GLY A 194 17.49 -0.28 -11.43
CA GLY A 194 17.92 0.46 -12.62
C GLY A 194 18.39 1.89 -12.32
N PHE A 195 18.38 2.30 -11.05
CA PHE A 195 18.88 3.59 -10.58
C PHE A 195 20.03 3.39 -9.58
N PRO A 196 21.04 4.27 -9.56
CA PRO A 196 22.11 4.20 -8.57
C PRO A 196 21.65 4.79 -7.22
N LEU A 197 20.65 4.15 -6.60
CA LEU A 197 20.16 4.54 -5.29
C LEU A 197 21.20 4.23 -4.22
N THR A 198 21.38 5.16 -3.30
CA THR A 198 22.23 4.99 -2.13
C THR A 198 21.42 4.78 -0.86
N PRO A 199 21.97 4.19 0.22
CA PRO A 199 21.32 4.13 1.51
C PRO A 199 20.83 5.51 2.01
N ALA A 200 21.60 6.57 1.75
CA ALA A 200 21.23 7.93 2.14
C ALA A 200 20.03 8.47 1.34
N ASP A 201 19.86 8.07 0.07
CA ASP A 201 18.69 8.43 -0.73
C ASP A 201 17.43 7.77 -0.18
N GLN A 202 17.54 6.48 0.19
CA GLN A 202 16.42 5.75 0.79
C GLN A 202 16.04 6.32 2.15
N LEU A 203 17.00 6.57 3.03
CA LEU A 203 16.75 7.22 4.32
C LEU A 203 16.02 8.56 4.19
N ARG A 204 16.42 9.37 3.22
CA ARG A 204 15.75 10.66 2.96
C ARG A 204 14.30 10.45 2.52
N PHE A 205 14.07 9.48 1.65
CA PHE A 205 12.73 9.13 1.17
C PHE A 205 11.85 8.58 2.30
N ASN A 206 12.37 7.62 3.08
CA ASN A 206 11.63 6.98 4.17
C ASN A 206 11.27 8.00 5.28
N ARG A 207 12.18 8.91 5.61
CA ARG A 207 11.90 10.00 6.56
C ARG A 207 10.81 10.93 6.04
N TRP A 208 10.86 11.29 4.77
CA TRP A 208 9.81 12.10 4.15
C TRP A 208 8.44 11.39 4.19
N LEU A 209 8.38 10.09 3.92
CA LEU A 209 7.13 9.31 4.01
C LEU A 209 6.54 9.37 5.44
N ALA A 210 7.38 9.18 6.44
CA ALA A 210 6.95 9.23 7.84
C ALA A 210 6.45 10.63 8.24
N GLU A 211 7.20 11.67 7.90
CA GLU A 211 6.79 13.06 8.14
C GLU A 211 5.46 13.37 7.45
N GLU A 212 5.26 12.89 6.24
CA GLU A 212 4.03 13.13 5.47
C GLU A 212 2.82 12.39 6.07
N ALA A 213 2.98 11.11 6.49
CA ALA A 213 1.92 10.35 7.15
C ALA A 213 1.53 11.00 8.48
N HIS A 214 2.50 11.38 9.31
CA HIS A 214 2.26 12.07 10.58
C HIS A 214 1.59 13.44 10.39
N ARG A 215 2.00 14.20 9.38
CA ARG A 215 1.36 15.48 9.03
C ARG A 215 -0.13 15.30 8.68
N GLN A 216 -0.49 14.14 8.15
CA GLN A 216 -1.88 13.78 7.83
C GLN A 216 -2.60 13.05 8.98
N GLY A 217 -1.97 12.94 10.16
CA GLY A 217 -2.56 12.35 11.37
C GLY A 217 -2.66 10.81 11.32
N MET A 218 -1.81 10.14 10.54
CA MET A 218 -1.75 8.69 10.42
C MET A 218 -0.41 8.16 10.95
N SER A 219 -0.42 6.99 11.59
CA SER A 219 0.81 6.26 11.87
C SER A 219 1.33 5.54 10.62
N ILE A 220 2.60 5.11 10.66
CA ILE A 220 3.26 4.52 9.50
C ILE A 220 4.16 3.35 9.89
N ALA A 221 4.13 2.29 9.07
CA ALA A 221 4.99 1.13 9.20
C ALA A 221 6.32 1.31 8.45
N LEU A 222 7.42 0.83 9.04
CA LEU A 222 8.62 0.52 8.28
C LEU A 222 8.44 -0.87 7.64
N LYS A 223 8.31 -0.91 6.31
CA LYS A 223 8.21 -2.16 5.57
C LYS A 223 9.61 -2.68 5.22
N ASN A 224 9.94 -3.88 5.70
CA ASN A 224 11.26 -4.51 5.50
C ASN A 224 12.42 -3.57 5.88
N ASP A 225 13.30 -3.20 4.96
CA ASP A 225 14.43 -2.24 5.12
C ASP A 225 15.23 -2.42 6.42
N LEU A 226 15.61 -3.68 6.69
CA LEU A 226 16.22 -4.07 7.97
C LEU A 226 17.57 -3.38 8.24
N ASP A 227 18.33 -3.02 7.20
CA ASP A 227 19.63 -2.36 7.34
C ASP A 227 19.49 -0.94 7.93
N GLN A 228 18.34 -0.28 7.73
CA GLN A 228 18.09 1.08 8.18
C GLN A 228 17.23 1.16 9.46
N VAL A 229 16.85 0.03 10.05
CA VAL A 229 16.10 0.00 11.33
C VAL A 229 16.72 0.89 12.41
N PRO A 230 18.07 0.90 12.63
CA PRO A 230 18.67 1.75 13.65
C PRO A 230 18.46 3.26 13.43
N ASP A 231 18.31 3.68 12.16
CA ASP A 231 18.15 5.09 11.79
C ASP A 231 16.68 5.53 11.70
N LEU A 232 15.74 4.55 11.67
CA LEU A 232 14.32 4.78 11.40
C LEU A 232 13.38 4.37 12.55
N VAL A 233 13.83 3.55 13.48
CA VAL A 233 13.00 3.05 14.59
C VAL A 233 12.37 4.15 15.43
N ASP A 234 13.03 5.29 15.60
CA ASP A 234 12.49 6.42 16.37
C ASP A 234 11.43 7.21 15.59
N ILE A 235 11.41 7.08 14.26
CA ILE A 235 10.58 7.87 13.35
C ILE A 235 9.33 7.08 12.94
N PHE A 236 9.46 5.79 12.64
CA PHE A 236 8.35 4.91 12.29
C PHE A 236 7.65 4.38 13.53
N ASP A 237 6.33 4.20 13.45
CA ASP A 237 5.50 3.86 14.61
C ASP A 237 5.48 2.36 14.91
N PHE A 238 5.66 1.55 13.88
CA PHE A 238 5.73 0.08 13.95
C PHE A 238 6.49 -0.46 12.73
N ALA A 239 6.69 -1.77 12.65
CA ALA A 239 7.31 -2.41 11.49
C ALA A 239 6.39 -3.49 10.92
N ILE A 240 6.46 -3.67 9.59
CA ILE A 240 5.92 -4.83 8.87
C ILE A 240 7.07 -5.51 8.15
N ASN A 241 7.20 -6.82 8.37
CA ASN A 241 8.31 -7.58 7.78
C ASN A 241 7.85 -8.90 7.21
N GLU A 242 8.46 -9.25 6.09
CA GLU A 242 8.28 -10.53 5.40
C GLU A 242 9.53 -11.37 5.54
N GLN A 243 9.34 -12.66 5.88
CA GLN A 243 10.32 -13.74 5.78
C GLN A 243 11.57 -13.57 6.65
N CYS A 244 11.52 -12.78 7.74
CA CYS A 244 12.70 -12.62 8.59
C CYS A 244 13.15 -13.93 9.24
N PHE A 245 12.24 -14.88 9.50
CA PHE A 245 12.59 -16.17 10.05
C PHE A 245 13.26 -17.06 9.00
N GLU A 246 12.71 -17.12 7.80
CA GLU A 246 13.31 -17.86 6.68
C GLU A 246 14.74 -17.40 6.41
N PHE A 247 14.98 -16.08 6.42
CA PHE A 247 16.33 -15.50 6.20
C PHE A 247 17.18 -15.37 7.44
N SER A 248 16.69 -15.81 8.63
CA SER A 248 17.42 -15.78 9.90
C SER A 248 17.85 -14.36 10.32
N GLU A 249 16.98 -13.37 10.15
CA GLU A 249 17.29 -11.95 10.39
C GLU A 249 16.28 -11.22 11.30
N CYS A 250 15.34 -11.96 11.95
CA CYS A 250 14.32 -11.36 12.83
C CYS A 250 14.91 -10.52 13.97
N GLU A 251 16.12 -10.85 14.46
CA GLU A 251 16.77 -10.08 15.53
C GLU A 251 17.04 -8.61 15.17
N ARG A 252 17.11 -8.30 13.86
CA ARG A 252 17.31 -6.94 13.37
C ARG A 252 16.12 -6.02 13.62
N LEU A 253 14.94 -6.59 13.88
CA LEU A 253 13.69 -5.89 14.21
C LEU A 253 13.49 -5.68 15.72
N LEU A 254 14.35 -6.26 16.56
CA LEU A 254 14.26 -6.08 18.02
C LEU A 254 14.32 -4.62 18.52
N PRO A 255 14.96 -3.66 17.81
CA PRO A 255 14.86 -2.25 18.19
C PRO A 255 13.42 -1.75 18.30
N PHE A 256 12.52 -2.15 17.40
CA PHE A 256 11.08 -1.81 17.48
C PHE A 256 10.45 -2.36 18.76
N VAL A 257 10.64 -3.65 19.04
CA VAL A 257 10.10 -4.29 20.27
C VAL A 257 10.63 -3.62 21.53
N ARG A 258 11.94 -3.29 21.58
CA ARG A 258 12.56 -2.57 22.71
C ARG A 258 12.02 -1.16 22.88
N ALA A 259 11.60 -0.52 21.79
CA ALA A 259 10.93 0.78 21.82
C ALA A 259 9.42 0.68 22.16
N GLY A 260 8.91 -0.52 22.46
CA GLY A 260 7.48 -0.75 22.70
C GLY A 260 6.61 -0.70 21.44
N LYS A 261 7.23 -0.76 20.25
CA LYS A 261 6.56 -0.69 18.95
C LYS A 261 6.31 -2.10 18.40
N ALA A 262 5.18 -2.30 17.71
CA ALA A 262 4.83 -3.59 17.12
C ALA A 262 5.76 -3.98 15.97
N VAL A 263 5.96 -5.29 15.81
CA VAL A 263 6.49 -5.90 14.58
C VAL A 263 5.43 -6.87 14.07
N LEU A 264 4.79 -6.51 12.97
CA LEU A 264 3.84 -7.34 12.25
C LEU A 264 4.64 -8.19 11.25
N HIS A 265 4.67 -9.50 11.45
CA HIS A 265 5.59 -10.40 10.75
C HIS A 265 4.84 -11.47 9.99
N VAL A 266 5.29 -11.77 8.77
CA VAL A 266 4.69 -12.76 7.87
C VAL A 266 5.75 -13.70 7.31
N GLU A 267 5.43 -15.01 7.29
CA GLU A 267 6.14 -16.05 6.54
C GLU A 267 5.23 -16.66 5.47
N TYR A 268 5.82 -17.12 4.38
CA TYR A 268 5.08 -17.73 3.28
C TYR A 268 5.34 -19.25 3.19
N ASP A 269 6.57 -19.64 2.93
CA ASP A 269 6.97 -21.02 2.67
C ASP A 269 7.31 -21.80 3.94
N VAL A 270 7.60 -21.11 5.05
CA VAL A 270 7.85 -21.74 6.34
C VAL A 270 6.52 -21.97 7.06
N PRO A 271 6.19 -23.21 7.46
CA PRO A 271 4.96 -23.51 8.20
C PRO A 271 4.91 -22.80 9.56
N ALA A 272 3.72 -22.35 9.97
CA ALA A 272 3.53 -21.64 11.25
C ALA A 272 4.05 -22.43 12.46
N GLU A 273 3.90 -23.77 12.48
CA GLU A 273 4.43 -24.63 13.52
C GLU A 273 5.95 -24.59 13.68
N ASP A 274 6.68 -24.21 12.64
CA ASP A 274 8.13 -24.18 12.63
C ASP A 274 8.70 -22.84 13.14
N PHE A 275 7.95 -21.74 13.01
CA PHE A 275 8.45 -20.41 13.41
C PHE A 275 7.72 -19.78 14.59
N CYS A 276 6.41 -20.04 14.80
CA CYS A 276 5.62 -19.35 15.83
C CYS A 276 6.22 -19.40 17.25
N GLY A 277 6.84 -20.51 17.62
CA GLY A 277 7.50 -20.65 18.95
C GLY A 277 8.97 -20.19 18.98
N ARG A 278 9.50 -19.65 17.87
CA ARG A 278 10.94 -19.36 17.68
C ARG A 278 11.24 -17.92 17.27
N VAL A 279 10.24 -17.19 16.79
CA VAL A 279 10.36 -15.75 16.55
C VAL A 279 10.50 -14.99 17.86
N PRO A 280 11.12 -13.80 17.86
CA PRO A 280 11.27 -12.99 19.07
C PRO A 280 9.93 -12.69 19.73
N LEU A 281 9.92 -12.65 21.08
CA LEU A 281 8.75 -12.24 21.85
C LEU A 281 8.34 -10.81 21.47
N GLY A 282 7.03 -10.59 21.37
CA GLY A 282 6.46 -9.30 20.97
C GLY A 282 6.21 -9.16 19.48
N PHE A 283 6.62 -10.14 18.66
CA PHE A 283 6.22 -10.18 17.25
C PHE A 283 4.76 -10.61 17.12
N SER A 284 4.08 -10.02 16.14
CA SER A 284 2.72 -10.36 15.73
C SER A 284 2.79 -11.18 14.46
N SER A 285 3.07 -12.49 14.60
CA SER A 285 3.47 -13.34 13.49
C SER A 285 2.31 -14.15 12.92
N MET A 286 2.33 -14.37 11.60
CA MET A 286 1.41 -15.28 10.91
C MET A 286 2.02 -15.86 9.64
N GLN A 287 1.52 -17.01 9.23
CA GLN A 287 1.75 -17.54 7.89
C GLN A 287 0.67 -17.05 6.94
N LYS A 288 1.09 -16.66 5.74
CA LYS A 288 0.22 -16.27 4.62
C LYS A 288 0.55 -17.11 3.39
N ARG A 289 -0.33 -17.05 2.40
CA ARG A 289 0.00 -17.41 1.03
C ARG A 289 0.47 -16.16 0.31
N LEU A 290 1.34 -16.31 -0.67
CA LEU A 290 1.91 -15.19 -1.42
C LEU A 290 0.85 -14.38 -2.22
N ASP A 291 -0.34 -14.96 -2.45
CA ASP A 291 -1.46 -14.25 -3.06
C ASP A 291 -2.11 -13.19 -2.15
N LEU A 292 -1.76 -13.17 -0.86
CA LEU A 292 -2.30 -12.27 0.15
C LEU A 292 -3.84 -12.18 0.18
N GLY A 293 -4.52 -13.31 -0.12
CA GLY A 293 -5.96 -13.46 0.05
C GLY A 293 -6.37 -13.60 1.53
N ALA A 294 -7.62 -14.00 1.79
CA ALA A 294 -8.17 -14.09 3.15
C ALA A 294 -7.48 -15.14 4.05
N TRP A 295 -6.91 -16.19 3.47
CA TRP A 295 -6.30 -17.28 4.26
C TRP A 295 -5.14 -16.76 5.11
N ARG A 296 -5.13 -17.15 6.38
CA ARG A 296 -4.06 -16.88 7.35
C ARG A 296 -3.93 -18.00 8.38
N ARG A 297 -2.76 -18.14 8.97
CA ARG A 297 -2.50 -18.95 10.15
C ARG A 297 -1.67 -18.13 11.13
N GLY A 298 -2.34 -17.55 12.12
CA GLY A 298 -1.67 -16.73 13.15
C GLY A 298 -0.94 -17.59 14.19
N CYS A 299 0.09 -17.06 14.75
CA CYS A 299 0.71 -17.55 15.94
C CYS A 299 -0.11 -17.14 17.17
#